data_8b1f7a49c6caa432729db011450f1e3a
#
_entry.id   8b1f7a49c6caa432729db011450f1e3a
#
_cell.length_a   1.000
_cell.length_b   1.000
_cell.length_c   1.000
_cell.angle_alpha   90.00
_cell.angle_beta   90.00
_cell.angle_gamma   90.00
#
_symmetry.space_group_name_H-M   'P 1'
#
loop_
_entity.id
_entity.type
_entity.pdbx_description
1 polymer ?
#
loop_
_entity_poly.entity_id
_entity_poly.type
_entity_poly.pdbx_seq_one_letter_code
_entity_poly.pdbx_strand_id
1 'polypeptide(L)'
;MKCNVCGCQLSADDFCPNCGADVRSYKRIIGIANRFYNIGLEKAKVRDLSGAITDLRQCLKFNKDQVDARNLLGLVYFETGEVVAALSEWVISKNIRPKKNIADDYLDR
;
A
#
# COMPACT_ATOMS: atom_id res chain seq x y z
N MET A 1 12.57 3.90 2.09
CA MET A 1 11.55 4.96 2.22
C MET A 1 12.06 6.24 1.58
N LYS A 2 11.23 6.90 0.81
CA LYS A 2 11.61 8.14 0.13
C LYS A 2 11.02 9.36 0.81
N CYS A 3 11.73 10.49 0.71
CA CYS A 3 11.26 11.76 1.25
C CYS A 3 9.98 12.21 0.53
N ASN A 4 8.99 12.68 1.30
CA ASN A 4 7.73 13.15 0.73
C ASN A 4 7.83 14.57 0.13
N VAL A 5 8.97 15.25 0.30
CA VAL A 5 9.20 16.60 -0.23
C VAL A 5 10.04 16.56 -1.50
N CYS A 6 11.22 15.90 -1.46
CA CYS A 6 12.16 15.91 -2.59
C CYS A 6 12.31 14.56 -3.28
N GLY A 7 11.76 13.47 -2.73
CA GLY A 7 11.83 12.14 -3.32
C GLY A 7 13.14 11.39 -3.13
N CYS A 8 14.12 11.94 -2.43
CA CYS A 8 15.37 11.22 -2.20
C CYS A 8 15.20 10.12 -1.14
N GLN A 9 16.12 9.15 -1.14
CA GLN A 9 16.09 8.05 -0.16
C GLN A 9 16.34 8.59 1.24
N LEU A 10 15.46 8.25 2.18
CA LEU A 10 15.61 8.65 3.58
C LEU A 10 16.54 7.70 4.32
N SER A 11 17.33 8.28 5.25
CA SER A 11 18.14 7.55 6.20
C SER A 11 17.40 7.37 7.53
N ALA A 12 18.09 6.93 8.57
CA ALA A 12 17.52 6.82 9.92
C ALA A 12 17.31 8.17 10.61
N ASP A 13 17.81 9.27 10.03
CA ASP A 13 17.71 10.60 10.62
C ASP A 13 16.27 11.14 10.57
N ASP A 14 15.97 12.07 11.47
CA ASP A 14 14.67 12.74 11.55
C ASP A 14 14.48 13.79 10.46
N PHE A 15 15.54 14.12 9.73
CA PHE A 15 15.53 15.11 8.66
C PHE A 15 16.05 14.49 7.38
N CYS A 16 15.48 14.91 6.24
CA CYS A 16 15.95 14.46 4.94
C CYS A 16 17.38 14.95 4.70
N PRO A 17 18.33 14.07 4.34
CA PRO A 17 19.72 14.49 4.11
C PRO A 17 19.88 15.39 2.89
N ASN A 18 18.92 15.39 1.97
CA ASN A 18 18.99 16.19 0.75
C ASN A 18 18.32 17.56 0.89
N CYS A 19 17.06 17.61 1.34
CA CYS A 19 16.30 18.87 1.41
C CYS A 19 16.16 19.44 2.81
N GLY A 20 16.57 18.70 3.85
CA GLY A 20 16.50 19.13 5.24
C GLY A 20 15.11 19.12 5.87
N ALA A 21 14.11 18.60 5.16
CA ALA A 21 12.74 18.54 5.68
C ALA A 21 12.65 17.62 6.90
N ASP A 22 11.83 18.01 7.89
CA ASP A 22 11.50 17.16 9.03
C ASP A 22 10.55 16.06 8.59
N VAL A 23 11.01 14.81 8.68
CA VAL A 23 10.24 13.65 8.19
C VAL A 23 9.76 12.75 9.34
N ARG A 24 9.83 13.19 10.58
CA ARG A 24 9.43 12.38 11.75
C ARG A 24 7.98 11.95 11.67
N SER A 25 7.07 12.90 11.45
CA SER A 25 5.63 12.61 11.33
C SER A 25 5.35 11.73 10.13
N TYR A 26 6.00 12.01 9.00
CA TYR A 26 5.86 11.22 7.79
C TYR A 26 6.29 9.77 8.03
N LYS A 27 7.45 9.54 8.64
CA LYS A 27 7.92 8.18 8.95
C LYS A 27 6.97 7.46 9.89
N ARG A 28 6.40 8.16 10.87
CA ARG A 28 5.44 7.59 11.81
C ARG A 28 4.17 7.13 11.08
N ILE A 29 3.65 7.97 10.19
CA ILE A 29 2.44 7.64 9.41
C ILE A 29 2.70 6.43 8.50
N ILE A 30 3.83 6.40 7.81
CA ILE A 30 4.20 5.27 6.96
C ILE A 30 4.37 3.99 7.80
N GLY A 31 4.94 4.11 9.01
CA GLY A 31 5.06 2.97 9.92
C GLY A 31 3.71 2.41 10.36
N ILE A 32 2.73 3.29 10.62
CA ILE A 32 1.36 2.88 10.94
C ILE A 32 0.73 2.16 9.74
N ALA A 33 0.88 2.71 8.54
CA ALA A 33 0.37 2.09 7.32
C ALA A 33 0.96 0.69 7.11
N ASN A 34 2.28 0.54 7.28
CA ASN A 34 2.96 -0.74 7.14
C ASN A 34 2.47 -1.75 8.17
N ARG A 35 2.17 -1.32 9.39
CA ARG A 35 1.61 -2.20 10.42
C ARG A 35 0.25 -2.74 10.01
N PHE A 36 -0.64 -1.88 9.51
CA PHE A 36 -1.94 -2.32 9.01
C PHE A 36 -1.81 -3.25 7.81
N TYR A 37 -0.86 -2.99 6.91
CA TYR A 37 -0.58 -3.88 5.79
C TYR A 37 -0.20 -5.28 6.27
N ASN A 38 0.73 -5.36 7.23
CA ASN A 38 1.20 -6.65 7.75
C ASN A 38 0.08 -7.41 8.46
N ILE A 39 -0.76 -6.72 9.23
CA ILE A 39 -1.92 -7.34 9.90
C ILE A 39 -2.91 -7.85 8.84
N GLY A 40 -3.20 -7.03 7.83
CA GLY A 40 -4.10 -7.42 6.74
C GLY A 40 -3.58 -8.63 5.97
N LEU A 41 -2.28 -8.66 5.70
CA LEU A 41 -1.64 -9.78 5.02
C LEU A 41 -1.78 -11.09 5.83
N GLU A 42 -1.54 -11.02 7.14
CA GLU A 42 -1.69 -12.21 8.01
C GLU A 42 -3.14 -12.69 8.04
N LYS A 43 -4.11 -11.77 8.12
CA LYS A 43 -5.53 -12.13 8.07
C LYS A 43 -5.91 -12.77 6.74
N ALA A 44 -5.37 -12.26 5.63
CA ALA A 44 -5.60 -12.84 4.31
C ALA A 44 -5.05 -14.27 4.24
N LYS A 45 -3.88 -14.52 4.83
CA LYS A 45 -3.28 -15.85 4.85
C LYS A 45 -4.14 -16.88 5.58
N VAL A 46 -4.82 -16.48 6.64
CA VAL A 46 -5.72 -17.36 7.41
C VAL A 46 -7.16 -17.29 6.91
N ARG A 47 -7.39 -16.67 5.75
CA ARG A 47 -8.70 -16.57 5.09
C ARG A 47 -9.72 -15.73 5.86
N ASP A 48 -9.28 -14.85 6.73
CA ASP A 48 -10.14 -13.82 7.32
C ASP A 48 -10.21 -12.63 6.34
N LEU A 49 -10.99 -12.81 5.28
CA LEU A 49 -11.00 -11.86 4.16
C LEU A 49 -11.64 -10.52 4.54
N SER A 50 -12.72 -10.54 5.31
CA SER A 50 -13.35 -9.28 5.74
C SER A 50 -12.45 -8.47 6.68
N GLY A 51 -11.75 -9.15 7.60
CA GLY A 51 -10.75 -8.50 8.45
C GLY A 51 -9.59 -7.93 7.66
N ALA A 52 -9.12 -8.69 6.65
CA ALA A 52 -8.05 -8.23 5.77
C ALA A 52 -8.46 -6.98 5.00
N ILE A 53 -9.68 -6.94 4.46
CA ILE A 53 -10.22 -5.76 3.76
C ILE A 53 -10.20 -4.54 4.69
N THR A 54 -10.69 -4.69 5.91
CA THR A 54 -10.72 -3.60 6.88
C THR A 54 -9.34 -3.04 7.15
N ASP A 55 -8.36 -3.90 7.42
CA ASP A 55 -7.00 -3.47 7.76
C ASP A 55 -6.27 -2.88 6.55
N LEU A 56 -6.46 -3.45 5.36
CA LEU A 56 -5.84 -2.92 4.15
C LEU A 56 -6.43 -1.55 3.78
N ARG A 57 -7.72 -1.34 3.99
CA ARG A 57 -8.34 -0.02 3.79
C ARG A 57 -7.80 0.99 4.79
N GLN A 58 -7.56 0.60 6.05
CA GLN A 58 -6.91 1.49 7.02
C GLN A 58 -5.48 1.82 6.60
N CYS A 59 -4.74 0.82 6.10
CA CYS A 59 -3.39 1.06 5.55
C CYS A 59 -3.42 2.14 4.47
N LEU A 60 -4.34 2.03 3.51
CA LEU A 60 -4.45 2.98 2.40
C LEU A 60 -4.95 4.36 2.85
N LYS A 61 -5.64 4.44 3.97
CA LYS A 61 -6.05 5.71 4.57
C LYS A 61 -4.83 6.51 5.05
N PHE A 62 -3.80 5.83 5.56
CA PHE A 62 -2.57 6.47 6.01
C PHE A 62 -1.54 6.61 4.89
N ASN A 63 -1.54 5.71 3.91
CA ASN A 63 -0.64 5.77 2.76
C ASN A 63 -1.36 5.28 1.51
N LYS A 64 -2.06 6.17 0.83
CA LYS A 64 -2.86 5.84 -0.37
C LYS A 64 -2.02 5.32 -1.54
N ASP A 65 -0.72 5.59 -1.54
CA ASP A 65 0.20 5.21 -2.62
C ASP A 65 0.93 3.90 -2.34
N GLN A 66 0.54 3.16 -1.31
CA GLN A 66 1.16 1.87 -1.00
C GLN A 66 0.65 0.80 -1.97
N VAL A 67 1.43 0.56 -3.01
CA VAL A 67 1.08 -0.33 -4.13
C VAL A 67 0.83 -1.76 -3.66
N ASP A 68 1.66 -2.27 -2.76
CA ASP A 68 1.53 -3.63 -2.24
C ASP A 68 0.19 -3.84 -1.53
N ALA A 69 -0.26 -2.84 -0.76
CA ALA A 69 -1.55 -2.91 -0.08
C ALA A 69 -2.71 -2.88 -1.08
N ARG A 70 -2.62 -2.06 -2.12
CA ARG A 70 -3.65 -2.02 -3.16
C ARG A 70 -3.74 -3.33 -3.93
N ASN A 71 -2.60 -3.90 -4.28
CA ASN A 71 -2.56 -5.18 -4.99
C ASN A 71 -3.15 -6.30 -4.14
N LEU A 72 -2.80 -6.36 -2.86
CA LEU A 72 -3.34 -7.36 -1.95
C LEU A 72 -4.84 -7.15 -1.73
N LEU A 73 -5.27 -5.91 -1.54
CA LEU A 73 -6.69 -5.59 -1.36
C LEU A 73 -7.49 -6.01 -2.59
N GLY A 74 -6.96 -5.75 -3.79
CA GLY A 74 -7.58 -6.20 -5.02
C GLY A 74 -7.74 -7.72 -5.06
N LEU A 75 -6.70 -8.45 -4.66
CA LEU A 75 -6.74 -9.91 -4.62
C LEU A 75 -7.78 -10.41 -3.63
N VAL A 76 -7.86 -9.79 -2.44
CA VAL A 76 -8.86 -10.14 -1.42
C VAL A 76 -10.28 -9.84 -1.92
N TYR A 77 -10.51 -8.70 -2.57
CA TYR A 77 -11.80 -8.38 -3.18
C TYR A 77 -12.19 -9.43 -4.24
N PHE A 78 -11.23 -9.83 -5.06
CA PHE A 78 -11.48 -10.85 -6.08
C PHE A 78 -11.93 -12.18 -5.44
N GLU A 79 -11.27 -12.57 -4.36
CA GLU A 79 -11.59 -13.79 -3.60
C GLU A 79 -12.98 -13.73 -2.96
N THR A 80 -13.47 -12.53 -2.61
CA THR A 80 -14.82 -12.36 -2.05
C THR A 80 -15.89 -12.15 -3.12
N GLY A 81 -15.51 -12.15 -4.40
CA GLY A 81 -16.45 -11.98 -5.51
C GLY A 81 -16.70 -10.53 -5.91
N GLU A 82 -16.03 -9.57 -5.28
CA GLU A 82 -16.16 -8.14 -5.60
C GLU A 82 -15.20 -7.76 -6.73
N VAL A 83 -15.50 -8.24 -7.95
CA VAL A 83 -14.60 -8.11 -9.09
C VAL A 83 -14.39 -6.67 -9.51
N VAL A 84 -15.42 -5.84 -9.50
CA VAL A 84 -15.31 -4.42 -9.87
C VAL A 84 -14.37 -3.67 -8.91
N ALA A 85 -14.52 -3.92 -7.60
CA ALA A 85 -13.64 -3.32 -6.60
C ALA A 85 -12.19 -3.81 -6.79
N ALA A 86 -11.99 -5.08 -7.09
CA ALA A 86 -10.67 -5.66 -7.34
C ALA A 86 -10.00 -4.97 -8.54
N LEU A 87 -10.72 -4.85 -9.65
CA LEU A 87 -10.19 -4.21 -10.85
C LEU A 87 -9.85 -2.74 -10.59
N SER A 88 -10.68 -2.03 -9.82
CA SER A 88 -10.43 -0.64 -9.46
C SER A 88 -9.12 -0.48 -8.68
N GLU A 89 -8.87 -1.35 -7.70
CA GLU A 89 -7.64 -1.30 -6.91
C GLU A 89 -6.40 -1.59 -7.77
N TRP A 90 -6.49 -2.56 -8.67
CA TRP A 90 -5.37 -2.90 -9.55
C TRP A 90 -5.07 -1.79 -10.56
N VAL A 91 -6.10 -1.12 -11.10
CA VAL A 91 -5.91 0.01 -12.01
C VAL A 91 -5.24 1.18 -11.27
N ILE A 92 -5.67 1.48 -10.05
CA ILE A 92 -5.04 2.53 -9.24
C ILE A 92 -3.58 2.17 -8.94
N SER A 93 -3.32 0.92 -8.58
CA SER A 93 -1.96 0.42 -8.33
C SER A 93 -1.06 0.62 -9.55
N LYS A 94 -1.56 0.28 -10.73
CA LYS A 94 -0.81 0.43 -11.97
C LYS A 94 -0.53 1.91 -12.28
N ASN A 95 -1.46 2.80 -11.99
CA ASN A 95 -1.26 4.25 -12.20
C ASN A 95 -0.18 4.81 -11.27
N ILE A 96 -0.06 4.27 -10.06
CA ILE A 96 0.97 4.68 -9.10
C ILE A 96 2.34 4.13 -9.52
N ARG A 97 2.41 2.86 -9.92
CA ARG A 97 3.63 2.19 -10.37
C ARG A 97 3.37 1.51 -11.71
N PRO A 98 3.57 2.24 -12.84
CA PRO A 98 3.23 1.70 -14.16
C PRO A 98 4.12 0.57 -14.64
N LYS A 99 5.36 0.48 -14.13
CA LYS A 99 6.34 -0.53 -14.59
C LYS A 99 6.54 -1.61 -13.54
N LYS A 100 6.65 -2.87 -13.98
CA LYS A 100 6.95 -4.03 -13.12
C LYS A 100 5.95 -4.17 -11.98
N ASN A 101 4.68 -3.94 -12.28
CA ASN A 101 3.61 -4.04 -11.28
C ASN A 101 2.88 -5.36 -11.45
N ILE A 102 2.76 -6.12 -10.36
CA ILE A 102 2.05 -7.39 -10.35
C ILE A 102 0.56 -7.24 -10.74
N ALA A 103 0.01 -6.02 -10.61
CA ALA A 103 -1.36 -5.73 -11.04
C ALA A 103 -1.56 -6.01 -12.52
N ASP A 104 -0.52 -5.86 -13.37
CA ASP A 104 -0.59 -6.20 -14.78
C ASP A 104 -0.94 -7.67 -14.98
N ASP A 105 -0.34 -8.56 -14.19
CA ASP A 105 -0.62 -9.99 -14.26
C ASP A 105 -2.08 -10.28 -13.87
N TYR A 106 -2.62 -9.56 -12.90
CA TYR A 106 -4.00 -9.72 -12.46
C TYR A 106 -4.99 -9.16 -13.47
N LEU A 107 -4.67 -8.02 -14.09
CA LEU A 107 -5.53 -7.36 -15.07
C LEU A 107 -5.61 -8.14 -16.39
N ASP A 108 -4.55 -8.86 -16.75
CA ASP A 108 -4.48 -9.66 -17.98
C ASP A 108 -5.23 -10.99 -17.90
N ARG A 109 -5.79 -11.34 -16.76
CA ARG A 109 -6.51 -12.61 -16.56
C ARG A 109 -7.99 -12.54 -16.89
#